data_641a1cc8fcf8784b6c0e8eb06d128900
#
_entry.id   641a1cc8fcf8784b6c0e8eb06d128900
#
_cell.length_a   1.000
_cell.length_b   1.000
_cell.length_c   1.000
_cell.angle_alpha   90.00
_cell.angle_beta   90.00
_cell.angle_gamma   90.00
#
_symmetry.space_group_name_H-M   'P 1'
#
loop_
_entity.id
_entity.type
_entity.pdbx_description
1 polymer ?
#
loop_
_entity_poly.entity_id
_entity_poly.type
_entity_poly.pdbx_seq_one_letter_code
_entity_poly.pdbx_strand_id
1 'polypeptide(L)'
;SEVPERYAEWIERHPSGAPKSYRGLEGAALQNAIASDLKGVLQVQFMPPDSEAFGNELIVGLRRTREFGMVISAGLGGTDTELYAERFRKGQAIIAALTAMTDGETFFRLFRQTVSYRKLAGLTRGQRRIVTDDQLIECFESFIRMGNHFSPDNPDAPFVIDELEINPFAFTDYLMVPLDGMCKFSLPEKEPTARPVARIQNLLHPERIGIIGVSAGAAFGVNYLS
;
A
#
# COMPACT_ATOMS: atom_id res chain seq x y z
N SER A 1 -9.25 -32.77 -15.48
CA SER A 1 -8.84 -31.39 -15.79
C SER A 1 -7.40 -31.39 -16.22
N GLU A 2 -7.05 -30.70 -17.27
CA GLU A 2 -5.68 -30.62 -17.86
C GLU A 2 -4.72 -29.74 -17.02
N VAL A 3 -5.19 -29.14 -15.91
CA VAL A 3 -4.39 -28.18 -15.14
C VAL A 3 -3.17 -28.81 -14.49
N PRO A 4 -3.26 -30.00 -13.81
CA PRO A 4 -2.08 -30.65 -13.25
C PRO A 4 -1.03 -31.04 -14.28
N GLU A 5 -1.47 -31.47 -15.47
CA GLU A 5 -0.59 -31.83 -16.59
C GLU A 5 0.18 -30.63 -17.09
N ARG A 6 -0.53 -29.53 -17.41
CA ARG A 6 0.08 -28.29 -17.89
C ARG A 6 1.03 -27.65 -16.89
N TYR A 7 0.69 -27.73 -15.58
CA TYR A 7 1.55 -27.20 -14.55
C TYR A 7 2.79 -28.08 -14.33
N ALA A 8 2.66 -29.41 -14.42
CA ALA A 8 3.79 -30.31 -14.42
C ALA A 8 4.75 -30.03 -15.58
N GLU A 9 4.25 -29.88 -16.80
CA GLU A 9 5.06 -29.49 -17.96
C GLU A 9 5.77 -28.16 -17.78
N TRP A 10 5.10 -27.18 -17.13
CA TRP A 10 5.72 -25.90 -16.83
C TRP A 10 6.86 -26.03 -15.83
N ILE A 11 6.67 -26.84 -14.75
CA ILE A 11 7.71 -27.13 -13.75
C ILE A 11 8.92 -27.82 -14.39
N GLU A 12 8.69 -28.79 -15.28
CA GLU A 12 9.76 -29.49 -16.00
C GLU A 12 10.61 -28.53 -16.85
N ARG A 13 9.96 -27.55 -17.49
CA ARG A 13 10.65 -26.48 -18.27
C ARG A 13 11.33 -25.44 -17.38
N HIS A 14 10.83 -25.22 -16.14
CA HIS A 14 11.29 -24.17 -15.23
C HIS A 14 11.57 -24.72 -13.82
N PRO A 15 12.53 -25.66 -13.67
CA PRO A 15 12.76 -26.37 -12.41
C PRO A 15 13.18 -25.45 -11.25
N SER A 16 13.79 -24.30 -11.53
CA SER A 16 14.15 -23.29 -10.52
C SER A 16 12.93 -22.58 -9.91
N GLY A 17 11.82 -22.51 -10.64
CA GLY A 17 10.55 -21.94 -10.17
C GLY A 17 9.66 -22.93 -9.44
N ALA A 18 10.03 -24.21 -9.39
CA ALA A 18 9.21 -25.23 -8.75
C ALA A 18 9.17 -25.05 -7.23
N PRO A 19 7.99 -25.14 -6.60
CA PRO A 19 7.86 -25.25 -5.15
C PRO A 19 8.74 -26.35 -4.58
N LYS A 20 9.25 -26.16 -3.37
CA LYS A 20 10.16 -27.13 -2.72
C LYS A 20 9.53 -28.52 -2.59
N SER A 21 8.21 -28.60 -2.40
CA SER A 21 7.41 -29.83 -2.28
C SER A 21 7.43 -30.69 -3.54
N TYR A 22 7.68 -30.13 -4.73
CA TYR A 22 7.68 -30.82 -6.00
C TYR A 22 9.09 -31.14 -6.54
N ARG A 23 10.12 -30.74 -5.84
CA ARG A 23 11.51 -30.97 -6.25
C ARG A 23 11.84 -32.45 -6.28
N GLY A 24 12.35 -32.92 -7.40
CA GLY A 24 12.70 -34.34 -7.60
C GLY A 24 11.53 -35.26 -7.96
N LEU A 25 10.31 -34.69 -8.13
CA LEU A 25 9.17 -35.42 -8.71
C LEU A 25 9.12 -35.18 -10.22
N GLU A 26 8.82 -36.23 -10.98
CA GLU A 26 8.72 -36.19 -12.44
C GLU A 26 7.51 -37.00 -12.92
N GLY A 27 7.01 -36.69 -14.12
CA GLY A 27 5.95 -37.42 -14.80
C GLY A 27 4.69 -37.59 -13.94
N ALA A 28 4.16 -38.80 -13.87
CA ALA A 28 2.91 -39.10 -13.16
C ALA A 28 2.98 -38.83 -11.64
N ALA A 29 4.15 -38.96 -11.02
CA ALA A 29 4.32 -38.65 -9.59
C ALA A 29 4.16 -37.14 -9.33
N LEU A 30 4.71 -36.29 -10.19
CA LEU A 30 4.55 -34.85 -10.13
C LEU A 30 3.09 -34.45 -10.39
N GLN A 31 2.46 -35.01 -11.42
CA GLN A 31 1.04 -34.72 -11.72
C GLN A 31 0.10 -35.09 -10.57
N ASN A 32 0.30 -36.24 -9.96
CA ASN A 32 -0.49 -36.70 -8.80
C ASN A 32 -0.29 -35.80 -7.57
N ALA A 33 0.93 -35.38 -7.30
CA ALA A 33 1.22 -34.46 -6.21
C ALA A 33 0.52 -33.11 -6.43
N ILE A 34 0.62 -32.55 -7.62
CA ILE A 34 -0.09 -31.31 -7.99
C ILE A 34 -1.60 -31.47 -7.87
N ALA A 35 -2.16 -32.58 -8.41
CA ALA A 35 -3.59 -32.85 -8.34
C ALA A 35 -4.11 -32.97 -6.89
N SER A 36 -3.31 -33.52 -5.99
CA SER A 36 -3.64 -33.62 -4.57
C SER A 36 -3.64 -32.27 -3.86
N ASP A 37 -2.72 -31.39 -4.23
CA ASP A 37 -2.57 -30.07 -3.62
C ASP A 37 -3.54 -29.04 -4.20
N LEU A 38 -4.05 -29.27 -5.41
CA LEU A 38 -4.95 -28.37 -6.11
C LEU A 38 -6.32 -28.31 -5.42
N LYS A 39 -6.61 -27.23 -4.74
CA LYS A 39 -7.92 -27.00 -4.06
C LYS A 39 -8.98 -26.41 -4.98
N GLY A 40 -8.58 -25.76 -6.05
CA GLY A 40 -9.46 -25.12 -7.03
C GLY A 40 -8.68 -24.30 -8.04
N VAL A 41 -9.40 -23.79 -9.02
CA VAL A 41 -8.87 -22.88 -10.05
C VAL A 41 -9.69 -21.61 -10.02
N LEU A 42 -9.03 -20.48 -9.84
CA LEU A 42 -9.66 -19.18 -9.98
C LEU A 42 -9.66 -18.77 -11.44
N GLN A 43 -10.85 -18.62 -12.01
CA GLN A 43 -11.01 -18.08 -13.36
C GLN A 43 -11.36 -16.59 -13.22
N VAL A 44 -10.53 -15.73 -13.80
CA VAL A 44 -10.75 -14.29 -13.83
C VAL A 44 -10.83 -13.79 -15.26
N GLN A 45 -11.52 -12.67 -15.46
CA GLN A 45 -11.51 -11.99 -16.74
C GLN A 45 -10.12 -11.44 -17.02
N PHE A 46 -9.58 -11.70 -18.18
CA PHE A 46 -8.34 -11.05 -18.62
C PHE A 46 -8.64 -9.58 -18.95
N MET A 47 -7.92 -8.67 -18.31
CA MET A 47 -8.03 -7.23 -18.53
C MET A 47 -6.73 -6.74 -19.16
N PRO A 48 -6.66 -6.63 -20.50
CA PRO A 48 -5.46 -6.14 -21.17
C PRO A 48 -5.25 -4.66 -20.80
N PRO A 49 -4.05 -4.27 -20.33
CA PRO A 49 -3.78 -2.87 -20.02
C PRO A 49 -3.72 -2.03 -21.30
N ASP A 50 -4.18 -0.79 -21.24
CA ASP A 50 -4.09 0.19 -22.33
C ASP A 50 -2.64 0.49 -22.73
N SER A 51 -1.71 0.27 -21.82
CA SER A 51 -0.28 0.43 -22.04
C SER A 51 0.52 -0.40 -21.04
N GLU A 52 1.48 -1.14 -21.53
CA GLU A 52 2.46 -1.89 -20.72
C GLU A 52 3.68 -1.04 -20.32
N ALA A 53 3.66 0.27 -20.61
CA ALA A 53 4.77 1.14 -20.29
C ALA A 53 4.89 1.33 -18.78
N PHE A 54 6.13 1.35 -18.29
CA PHE A 54 6.44 1.63 -16.88
C PHE A 54 5.71 2.87 -16.37
N GLY A 55 5.09 2.74 -15.20
CA GLY A 55 4.38 3.81 -14.51
C GLY A 55 2.93 4.02 -14.95
N ASN A 56 2.36 3.09 -15.72
CA ASN A 56 0.94 3.06 -16.10
C ASN A 56 0.09 2.23 -15.13
N GLU A 57 0.65 1.78 -14.05
CA GLU A 57 -0.02 1.10 -12.95
C GLU A 57 0.02 1.98 -11.71
N LEU A 58 -1.03 1.89 -10.90
CA LEU A 58 -1.18 2.68 -9.69
C LEU A 58 -1.33 1.75 -8.47
N ILE A 59 -0.63 2.10 -7.40
CA ILE A 59 -0.89 1.55 -6.07
C ILE A 59 -1.69 2.55 -5.26
N VAL A 60 -2.73 2.09 -4.57
CA VAL A 60 -3.46 2.86 -3.56
C VAL A 60 -3.61 2.00 -2.32
N GLY A 61 -3.27 2.55 -1.17
CA GLY A 61 -3.35 1.82 0.08
C GLY A 61 -3.87 2.65 1.25
N LEU A 62 -4.41 1.92 2.23
CA LEU A 62 -4.71 2.42 3.58
C LEU A 62 -3.84 1.68 4.57
N ARG A 63 -3.33 2.39 5.56
CA ARG A 63 -2.57 1.79 6.65
C ARG A 63 -2.89 2.46 7.97
N ARG A 64 -3.25 1.65 8.95
CA ARG A 64 -3.34 2.09 10.34
C ARG A 64 -1.94 2.34 10.89
N THR A 65 -1.69 3.54 11.36
CA THR A 65 -0.45 3.89 12.05
C THR A 65 -0.72 4.12 13.53
N ARG A 66 0.27 3.83 14.35
CA ARG A 66 0.14 4.01 15.80
C ARG A 66 0.07 5.49 16.18
N GLU A 67 0.83 6.32 15.48
CA GLU A 67 1.04 7.73 15.84
C GLU A 67 0.00 8.65 15.21
N PHE A 68 -0.41 8.36 13.96
CA PHE A 68 -1.17 9.30 13.14
C PHE A 68 -2.59 8.83 12.83
N GLY A 69 -2.98 7.61 13.22
CA GLY A 69 -4.26 7.03 12.82
C GLY A 69 -4.22 6.43 11.40
N MET A 70 -5.31 6.55 10.65
CA MET A 70 -5.42 5.99 9.31
C MET A 70 -4.77 6.90 8.27
N VAL A 71 -3.90 6.30 7.44
CA VAL A 71 -3.16 6.98 6.38
C VAL A 71 -3.55 6.40 5.03
N ILE A 72 -3.90 7.25 4.08
CA ILE A 72 -3.99 6.90 2.66
C ILE A 72 -2.64 7.15 1.99
N SER A 73 -2.24 6.26 1.08
CA SER A 73 -1.07 6.43 0.22
C SER A 73 -1.41 6.10 -1.23
N ALA A 74 -0.76 6.77 -2.18
CA ALA A 74 -0.87 6.47 -3.60
C ALA A 74 0.44 6.79 -4.34
N GLY A 75 0.75 5.98 -5.35
CA GLY A 75 1.99 6.13 -6.11
C GLY A 75 2.11 5.16 -7.27
N LEU A 76 3.34 4.95 -7.73
CA LEU A 76 3.64 3.96 -8.75
C LEU A 76 3.25 2.56 -8.27
N GLY A 77 2.48 1.83 -9.07
CA GLY A 77 2.15 0.42 -8.88
C GLY A 77 3.00 -0.50 -9.75
N GLY A 78 2.84 -1.82 -9.56
CA GLY A 78 3.55 -2.86 -10.31
C GLY A 78 4.82 -3.37 -9.61
N THR A 79 5.39 -4.45 -10.16
CA THR A 79 6.45 -5.25 -9.52
C THR A 79 7.80 -4.57 -9.39
N ASP A 80 8.13 -3.63 -10.29
CA ASP A 80 9.45 -2.99 -10.35
C ASP A 80 9.51 -1.63 -9.63
N THR A 81 8.41 -1.23 -9.00
CA THR A 81 8.28 0.12 -8.43
C THR A 81 9.19 0.36 -7.24
N GLU A 82 9.48 -0.66 -6.44
CA GLU A 82 10.40 -0.55 -5.30
C GLU A 82 11.82 -0.17 -5.76
N LEU A 83 12.30 -0.77 -6.86
CA LEU A 83 13.62 -0.48 -7.42
C LEU A 83 13.77 0.97 -7.88
N TYR A 84 12.68 1.57 -8.32
CA TYR A 84 12.68 2.93 -8.84
C TYR A 84 12.33 3.97 -7.78
N ALA A 85 11.51 3.59 -6.78
CA ALA A 85 11.07 4.50 -5.72
C ALA A 85 12.25 5.12 -4.95
N GLU A 86 13.31 4.35 -4.71
CA GLU A 86 14.53 4.82 -4.04
C GLU A 86 15.30 5.90 -4.83
N ARG A 87 15.12 5.93 -6.16
CA ARG A 87 15.80 6.88 -7.05
C ARG A 87 15.05 8.17 -7.29
N PHE A 88 13.76 8.21 -6.91
CA PHE A 88 12.97 9.43 -7.02
C PHE A 88 13.18 10.36 -5.83
N ARG A 89 13.02 11.66 -6.07
CA ARG A 89 12.98 12.63 -4.99
C ARG A 89 11.79 12.31 -4.07
N LYS A 90 11.96 12.55 -2.77
CA LYS A 90 10.92 12.35 -1.76
C LYS A 90 9.60 13.03 -2.19
N GLY A 91 8.49 12.30 -2.12
CA GLY A 91 7.18 12.77 -2.55
C GLY A 91 6.88 12.68 -4.05
N GLN A 92 7.80 12.16 -4.88
CA GLN A 92 7.55 11.97 -6.32
C GLN A 92 7.11 10.54 -6.68
N ALA A 93 7.57 9.54 -5.94
CA ALA A 93 7.18 8.14 -6.19
C ALA A 93 5.84 7.82 -5.54
N ILE A 94 5.67 8.19 -4.28
CA ILE A 94 4.49 7.95 -3.46
C ILE A 94 4.19 9.18 -2.61
N ILE A 95 2.91 9.45 -2.41
CA ILE A 95 2.41 10.45 -1.46
C ILE A 95 1.54 9.78 -0.41
N ALA A 96 1.43 10.42 0.75
CA ALA A 96 0.58 9.96 1.83
C ALA A 96 -0.06 11.13 2.57
N ALA A 97 -1.26 10.89 3.12
CA ALA A 97 -1.98 11.86 3.96
C ALA A 97 -2.83 11.14 5.01
N LEU A 98 -3.20 11.84 6.07
CA LEU A 98 -4.14 11.33 7.07
C LEU A 98 -5.56 11.38 6.51
N THR A 99 -6.29 10.28 6.57
CA THR A 99 -7.66 10.22 6.04
C THR A 99 -8.61 11.17 6.76
N ALA A 100 -8.39 11.39 8.07
CA ALA A 100 -9.19 12.31 8.87
C ALA A 100 -8.94 13.80 8.55
N MET A 101 -7.89 14.14 7.79
CA MET A 101 -7.47 15.51 7.52
C MET A 101 -7.44 15.84 6.03
N THR A 102 -7.93 14.96 5.18
CA THR A 102 -7.95 15.16 3.72
C THR A 102 -9.25 14.66 3.11
N ASP A 103 -9.54 15.10 1.92
CA ASP A 103 -10.59 14.62 1.03
C ASP A 103 -9.99 14.21 -0.32
N GLY A 104 -10.81 13.65 -1.20
CA GLY A 104 -10.37 13.16 -2.51
C GLY A 104 -9.70 14.23 -3.35
N GLU A 105 -10.24 15.45 -3.39
CA GLU A 105 -9.66 16.56 -4.17
C GLU A 105 -8.34 17.05 -3.58
N THR A 106 -8.27 17.19 -2.26
CA THR A 106 -7.06 17.65 -1.58
C THR A 106 -5.94 16.63 -1.75
N PHE A 107 -6.25 15.34 -1.60
CA PHE A 107 -5.29 14.27 -1.82
C PHE A 107 -4.87 14.20 -3.29
N PHE A 108 -5.79 14.38 -4.23
CA PHE A 108 -5.49 14.45 -5.66
C PHE A 108 -4.53 15.60 -6.00
N ARG A 109 -4.69 16.78 -5.37
CA ARG A 109 -3.72 17.89 -5.55
C ARG A 109 -2.30 17.52 -5.15
N LEU A 110 -2.13 16.70 -4.10
CA LEU A 110 -0.83 16.14 -3.73
C LEU A 110 -0.37 15.12 -4.78
N PHE A 111 -1.27 14.23 -5.22
CA PHE A 111 -0.96 13.18 -6.18
C PHE A 111 -0.50 13.74 -7.53
N ARG A 112 -0.99 14.89 -7.95
CA ARG A 112 -0.55 15.59 -9.18
C ARG A 112 0.95 15.91 -9.22
N GLN A 113 1.65 15.90 -8.10
CA GLN A 113 3.09 16.14 -8.02
C GLN A 113 3.91 14.88 -8.31
N THR A 114 3.26 13.71 -8.35
CA THR A 114 3.93 12.42 -8.54
C THR A 114 4.27 12.14 -10.00
N VAL A 115 5.23 11.24 -10.19
CA VAL A 115 5.55 10.68 -11.51
C VAL A 115 4.38 9.86 -12.05
N SER A 116 3.67 9.13 -11.18
CA SER A 116 2.48 8.36 -11.55
C SER A 116 1.44 9.24 -12.23
N TYR A 117 1.05 10.36 -11.63
CA TYR A 117 0.09 11.27 -12.25
C TYR A 117 0.57 11.75 -13.62
N ARG A 118 1.83 12.16 -13.73
CA ARG A 118 2.38 12.66 -15.01
C ARG A 118 2.30 11.61 -16.12
N LYS A 119 2.48 10.34 -15.78
CA LYS A 119 2.34 9.21 -16.70
C LYS A 119 0.88 8.98 -17.07
N LEU A 120 0.02 8.78 -16.08
CA LEU A 120 -1.40 8.49 -16.24
C LEU A 120 -2.16 9.62 -16.98
N ALA A 121 -1.79 10.86 -16.72
CA ALA A 121 -2.36 12.05 -17.38
C ALA A 121 -1.77 12.33 -18.79
N GLY A 122 -0.83 11.50 -19.28
CA GLY A 122 -0.22 11.68 -20.60
C GLY A 122 0.71 12.90 -20.68
N LEU A 123 1.27 13.38 -19.56
CA LEU A 123 2.15 14.55 -19.52
C LEU A 123 3.61 14.21 -19.81
N THR A 124 3.92 12.99 -20.19
CA THR A 124 5.25 12.53 -20.56
C THR A 124 5.32 12.20 -22.04
N ARG A 125 6.52 12.36 -22.65
CA ARG A 125 6.70 12.18 -24.09
C ARG A 125 6.25 10.78 -24.54
N GLY A 126 5.42 10.73 -25.60
CA GLY A 126 4.94 9.49 -26.19
C GLY A 126 3.81 8.79 -25.41
N GLN A 127 3.31 9.39 -24.34
CA GLN A 127 2.19 8.86 -23.57
C GLN A 127 0.89 9.58 -23.93
N ARG A 128 -0.22 8.84 -23.88
CA ARG A 128 -1.58 9.40 -23.92
C ARG A 128 -2.18 9.37 -22.52
N ARG A 129 -3.17 10.20 -22.27
CA ARG A 129 -3.97 10.10 -21.04
C ARG A 129 -4.74 8.78 -21.04
N ILE A 130 -4.71 8.06 -19.93
CA ILE A 130 -5.38 6.76 -19.75
C ILE A 130 -6.39 6.78 -18.58
N VAL A 131 -6.46 7.86 -17.81
CA VAL A 131 -7.39 8.06 -16.70
C VAL A 131 -7.81 9.53 -16.62
N THR A 132 -9.04 9.79 -16.21
CA THR A 132 -9.51 11.16 -15.94
C THR A 132 -9.13 11.59 -14.51
N ASP A 133 -9.09 12.90 -14.29
CA ASP A 133 -8.85 13.45 -12.96
C ASP A 133 -10.00 13.07 -12.00
N ASP A 134 -11.25 13.09 -12.49
CA ASP A 134 -12.45 12.74 -11.73
C ASP A 134 -12.41 11.28 -11.24
N GLN A 135 -11.96 10.33 -12.06
CA GLN A 135 -11.80 8.94 -11.67
C GLN A 135 -10.77 8.77 -10.53
N LEU A 136 -9.67 9.51 -10.58
CA LEU A 136 -8.67 9.49 -9.51
C LEU A 136 -9.22 10.10 -8.22
N ILE A 137 -9.93 11.24 -8.32
CA ILE A 137 -10.56 11.89 -7.17
C ILE A 137 -11.59 10.96 -6.53
N GLU A 138 -12.47 10.35 -7.32
CA GLU A 138 -13.49 9.40 -6.83
C GLU A 138 -12.85 8.18 -6.15
N CYS A 139 -11.78 7.64 -6.73
CA CYS A 139 -11.03 6.54 -6.13
C CYS A 139 -10.46 6.94 -4.77
N PHE A 140 -9.76 8.07 -4.69
CA PHE A 140 -9.16 8.53 -3.44
C PHE A 140 -10.22 8.84 -2.39
N GLU A 141 -11.31 9.50 -2.78
CA GLU A 141 -12.44 9.77 -1.89
C GLU A 141 -13.03 8.48 -1.31
N SER A 142 -13.17 7.44 -2.15
CA SER A 142 -13.68 6.15 -1.73
C SER A 142 -12.77 5.47 -0.70
N PHE A 143 -11.45 5.53 -0.92
CA PHE A 143 -10.46 5.02 0.05
C PHE A 143 -10.47 5.82 1.35
N ILE A 144 -10.53 7.16 1.28
CA ILE A 144 -10.59 8.04 2.46
C ILE A 144 -11.85 7.73 3.29
N ARG A 145 -13.01 7.64 2.65
CA ARG A 145 -14.27 7.29 3.33
C ARG A 145 -14.19 5.90 3.98
N MET A 146 -13.64 4.92 3.28
CA MET A 146 -13.43 3.58 3.80
C MET A 146 -12.48 3.60 5.00
N GLY A 147 -11.35 4.31 4.88
CA GLY A 147 -10.39 4.46 5.97
C GLY A 147 -10.98 5.13 7.21
N ASN A 148 -11.81 6.15 7.04
CA ASN A 148 -12.47 6.82 8.15
C ASN A 148 -13.58 5.95 8.77
N HIS A 149 -14.35 5.22 7.93
CA HIS A 149 -15.43 4.35 8.41
C HIS A 149 -14.90 3.16 9.21
N PHE A 150 -13.82 2.52 8.74
CA PHE A 150 -13.20 1.36 9.39
C PHE A 150 -11.96 1.74 10.24
N SER A 151 -11.94 2.96 10.76
CA SER A 151 -10.92 3.47 11.68
C SER A 151 -11.18 2.99 13.10
N PRO A 152 -10.13 2.80 13.92
CA PRO A 152 -10.29 2.56 15.35
C PRO A 152 -10.96 3.74 16.09
N ASP A 153 -10.96 4.93 15.48
CA ASP A 153 -11.58 6.11 16.04
C ASP A 153 -13.12 6.16 15.81
N ASN A 154 -13.65 5.26 14.96
CA ASN A 154 -15.08 5.11 14.74
C ASN A 154 -15.65 4.00 15.66
N PRO A 155 -16.43 4.35 16.70
CA PRO A 155 -16.97 3.37 17.64
C PRO A 155 -17.99 2.40 17.01
N ASP A 156 -18.58 2.77 15.88
CA ASP A 156 -19.58 1.99 15.17
C ASP A 156 -18.97 1.04 14.12
N ALA A 157 -17.66 1.04 13.97
CA ALA A 157 -16.99 0.18 13.01
C ALA A 157 -17.12 -1.30 13.43
N PRO A 158 -17.62 -2.18 12.55
CA PRO A 158 -17.75 -3.62 12.87
C PRO A 158 -16.38 -4.32 12.94
N PHE A 159 -15.38 -3.77 12.27
CA PHE A 159 -13.97 -4.16 12.29
C PHE A 159 -13.09 -2.96 11.91
N VAL A 160 -11.82 -3.06 12.19
CA VAL A 160 -10.82 -2.03 11.86
C VAL A 160 -9.94 -2.52 10.73
N ILE A 161 -9.74 -1.70 9.70
CA ILE A 161 -8.75 -1.98 8.67
C ILE A 161 -7.37 -1.62 9.23
N ASP A 162 -6.50 -2.63 9.34
CA ASP A 162 -5.09 -2.41 9.71
C ASP A 162 -4.26 -2.05 8.48
N GLU A 163 -4.53 -2.71 7.36
CA GLU A 163 -3.87 -2.48 6.08
C GLU A 163 -4.80 -2.88 4.93
N LEU A 164 -4.95 -2.03 3.94
CA LEU A 164 -5.60 -2.33 2.66
C LEU A 164 -4.70 -1.81 1.55
N GLU A 165 -4.42 -2.65 0.57
CA GLU A 165 -3.62 -2.27 -0.58
C GLU A 165 -4.23 -2.84 -1.84
N ILE A 166 -4.37 -2.02 -2.86
CA ILE A 166 -4.63 -2.43 -4.24
C ILE A 166 -3.37 -2.15 -5.05
N ASN A 167 -2.75 -3.22 -5.57
CA ASN A 167 -1.51 -3.15 -6.34
C ASN A 167 -1.43 -4.29 -7.36
N PRO A 168 -1.66 -3.97 -8.65
CA PRO A 168 -1.95 -2.66 -9.17
C PRO A 168 -3.44 -2.37 -9.40
N PHE A 169 -3.76 -1.07 -9.51
CA PHE A 169 -4.83 -0.66 -10.42
C PHE A 169 -4.27 -0.61 -11.84
N ALA A 170 -4.93 -1.29 -12.77
CA ALA A 170 -4.66 -1.19 -14.21
C ALA A 170 -5.69 -0.31 -14.90
N PHE A 171 -5.36 0.14 -16.08
CA PHE A 171 -6.22 1.01 -16.88
C PHE A 171 -6.47 0.33 -18.23
N THR A 172 -7.75 0.16 -18.56
CA THR A 172 -8.20 -0.45 -19.81
C THR A 172 -9.47 0.24 -20.28
N ASP A 173 -9.53 0.67 -21.53
CA ASP A 173 -10.67 1.38 -22.11
C ASP A 173 -11.17 2.54 -21.23
N TYR A 174 -10.25 3.33 -20.68
CA TYR A 174 -10.53 4.41 -19.71
C TYR A 174 -11.19 3.93 -18.40
N LEU A 175 -11.19 2.65 -18.12
CA LEU A 175 -11.62 2.11 -16.83
C LEU A 175 -10.41 1.96 -15.90
N MET A 176 -10.61 2.31 -14.65
CA MET A 176 -9.66 2.04 -13.56
C MET A 176 -10.06 0.75 -12.86
N VAL A 177 -9.27 -0.31 -13.03
CA VAL A 177 -9.62 -1.67 -12.60
C VAL A 177 -8.64 -2.15 -11.53
N PRO A 178 -9.12 -2.51 -10.32
CA PRO A 178 -8.28 -3.18 -9.33
C PRO A 178 -8.00 -4.61 -9.77
N LEU A 179 -6.72 -4.99 -9.89
CA LEU A 179 -6.33 -6.34 -10.32
C LEU A 179 -6.00 -7.24 -9.14
N ASP A 180 -5.24 -6.73 -8.18
CA ASP A 180 -4.86 -7.48 -6.98
C ASP A 180 -5.05 -6.62 -5.74
N GLY A 181 -5.46 -7.25 -4.64
CA GLY A 181 -5.73 -6.56 -3.40
C GLY A 181 -5.46 -7.41 -2.18
N MET A 182 -4.90 -6.76 -1.17
CA MET A 182 -4.65 -7.35 0.13
C MET A 182 -5.34 -6.51 1.21
N CYS A 183 -6.06 -7.19 2.11
CA CYS A 183 -6.66 -6.52 3.26
C CYS A 183 -6.34 -7.29 4.54
N LYS A 184 -5.80 -6.58 5.53
CA LYS A 184 -5.67 -7.04 6.91
C LYS A 184 -6.64 -6.24 7.77
N PHE A 185 -7.39 -6.92 8.60
CA PHE A 185 -8.34 -6.28 9.50
C PHE A 185 -8.35 -6.98 10.87
N SER A 186 -8.74 -6.23 11.88
CA SER A 186 -8.84 -6.68 13.27
C SER A 186 -10.22 -6.32 13.85
N LEU A 187 -10.56 -6.95 14.96
CA LEU A 187 -11.74 -6.54 15.72
C LEU A 187 -11.44 -5.22 16.45
N PRO A 188 -12.45 -4.34 16.60
CA PRO A 188 -12.28 -3.11 17.37
C PRO A 188 -11.83 -3.43 18.79
N GLU A 189 -10.85 -2.68 19.30
CA GLU A 189 -10.48 -2.73 20.71
C GLU A 189 -11.64 -2.18 21.55
N LYS A 190 -12.03 -2.89 22.63
CA LYS A 190 -13.19 -2.54 23.45
C LYS A 190 -13.08 -1.18 24.14
N GLU A 191 -11.87 -0.71 24.38
CA GLU A 191 -11.59 0.61 24.96
C GLU A 191 -10.31 1.18 24.29
N PRO A 192 -10.44 2.17 23.42
CA PRO A 192 -9.25 2.88 22.94
C PRO A 192 -8.58 3.55 24.12
N THR A 193 -7.32 3.24 24.36
CA THR A 193 -6.53 3.90 25.41
C THR A 193 -6.49 5.40 25.08
N ALA A 194 -7.19 6.19 25.89
CA ALA A 194 -7.24 7.63 25.73
C ALA A 194 -5.81 8.21 25.75
N ARG A 195 -5.43 8.85 24.66
CA ARG A 195 -4.12 9.51 24.59
C ARG A 195 -4.11 10.67 25.59
N PRO A 196 -3.07 10.81 26.42
CA PRO A 196 -3.00 11.87 27.44
C PRO A 196 -2.67 13.23 26.80
N VAL A 197 -3.59 13.72 25.93
CA VAL A 197 -3.43 14.97 25.16
C VAL A 197 -3.17 16.18 26.07
N ALA A 198 -3.76 16.19 27.27
CA ALA A 198 -3.52 17.23 28.24
C ALA A 198 -2.04 17.38 28.68
N ARG A 199 -1.25 16.30 28.54
CA ARG A 199 0.19 16.32 28.83
C ARG A 199 1.03 17.02 27.78
N ILE A 200 0.49 17.25 26.59
CA ILE A 200 1.17 17.97 25.50
C ILE A 200 1.50 19.39 25.92
N GLN A 201 0.61 20.05 26.69
CA GLN A 201 0.86 21.37 27.20
C GLN A 201 2.12 21.43 28.09
N ASN A 202 2.33 20.41 28.91
CA ASN A 202 3.53 20.33 29.77
C ASN A 202 4.80 20.11 28.96
N LEU A 203 4.70 19.52 27.76
CA LEU A 203 5.82 19.33 26.84
C LEU A 203 6.16 20.63 26.10
N LEU A 204 5.14 21.37 25.65
CA LEU A 204 5.31 22.61 24.87
C LEU A 204 5.59 23.83 25.76
N HIS A 205 5.04 23.85 27.00
CA HIS A 205 5.18 24.93 27.97
C HIS A 205 5.56 24.34 29.33
N PRO A 206 6.80 23.77 29.49
CA PRO A 206 7.21 23.14 30.72
C PRO A 206 7.45 24.21 31.81
N GLU A 207 6.82 24.04 32.95
CA GLU A 207 7.15 24.84 34.14
C GLU A 207 8.46 24.39 34.84
N ARG A 208 8.81 23.11 34.62
CA ARG A 208 10.02 22.49 35.20
C ARG A 208 10.60 21.50 34.21
N ILE A 209 11.90 21.48 34.06
CA ILE A 209 12.66 20.53 33.22
C ILE A 209 13.57 19.73 34.13
N GLY A 210 13.43 18.39 34.10
CA GLY A 210 14.35 17.47 34.79
C GLY A 210 15.37 16.92 33.79
N ILE A 211 16.65 17.04 34.10
CA ILE A 211 17.72 16.47 33.29
C ILE A 211 18.34 15.30 34.08
N ILE A 212 18.32 14.10 33.45
CA ILE A 212 18.88 12.88 34.04
C ILE A 212 20.21 12.59 33.37
N GLY A 213 21.22 12.19 34.16
CA GLY A 213 22.53 11.79 33.63
C GLY A 213 23.53 12.93 33.46
N VAL A 214 23.28 14.06 34.07
CA VAL A 214 24.24 15.18 34.09
C VAL A 214 25.39 14.84 35.06
N SER A 215 26.62 14.91 34.56
CA SER A 215 27.84 14.82 35.39
C SER A 215 28.76 15.98 35.08
N ALA A 216 29.50 16.44 36.11
CA ALA A 216 30.46 17.54 35.96
C ALA A 216 31.60 17.29 34.96
N GLY A 217 31.80 16.04 34.55
CA GLY A 217 32.83 15.65 33.57
C GLY A 217 32.30 15.31 32.18
N ALA A 218 30.99 15.35 31.95
CA ALA A 218 30.40 15.02 30.64
C ALA A 218 30.10 16.30 29.87
N ALA A 219 30.74 16.49 28.73
CA ALA A 219 30.53 17.62 27.83
C ALA A 219 29.06 17.83 27.41
N PHE A 220 28.24 16.78 27.49
CA PHE A 220 26.83 16.81 27.12
C PHE A 220 25.94 17.50 28.15
N GLY A 221 26.29 17.48 29.42
CA GLY A 221 25.45 18.09 30.49
C GLY A 221 25.72 19.59 30.71
N VAL A 222 26.91 20.05 30.39
CA VAL A 222 27.35 21.45 30.66
C VAL A 222 26.76 22.43 29.63
N ASN A 223 26.53 22.00 28.41
CA ASN A 223 25.98 22.84 27.33
C ASN A 223 24.48 23.19 27.51
N TYR A 224 23.77 22.56 28.45
CA TYR A 224 22.36 22.86 28.73
C TYR A 224 22.17 23.73 29.97
N LEU A 225 23.23 24.02 30.72
CA LEU A 225 23.18 24.80 31.98
C LEU A 225 23.92 26.14 31.89
N SER A 226 24.54 26.43 30.75
CA SER A 226 25.14 27.70 30.39
C SER A 226 24.20 28.47 29.43
#